data_168c88a6bdc94aea47dc7e292cb143d6
#
_entry.id   168c88a6bdc94aea47dc7e292cb143d6
#
_cell.length_a   1.000
_cell.length_b   1.000
_cell.length_c   1.000
_cell.angle_alpha   90.00
_cell.angle_beta   90.00
_cell.angle_gamma   90.00
#
_symmetry.space_group_name_H-M   'P 1'
#
loop_
_entity.id
_entity.type
_entity.pdbx_description
1 polymer ?
#
loop_
_entity_poly.entity_id
_entity_poly.type
_entity_poly.pdbx_seq_one_letter_code
_entity_poly.pdbx_strand_id
1 'polypeptide(L)'
;MYSGGFYPFPTQEEFWAYWSRYIFINRYQDAPKSVHEDLLKLVRDKDYFAITTNVDHCFRKAGFDKKRLFYTQGDYGLFQCSEPCCQETFDNEKTVRAMVEAQGFTVADGVLTPPTDGTPTMTVPSELLPGCPHCGRPMTMNLRCDDKFAEDEGWHAAAERYENFLRTRDGQKLLFLELGVGYNTPVIIKYPFLRMTAGNPKATYACINMGQASTLREIEERSILIDGDIAAVIEEMKKTASYK
;
A
#
# COMPACT_ATOMS: atom_id res chain seq x y z
N MET A 1 10.13 2.55 -11.78
CA MET A 1 10.83 3.06 -10.58
C MET A 1 10.95 1.99 -9.49
N TYR A 2 9.88 1.28 -9.09
CA TYR A 2 9.94 0.26 -8.03
C TYR A 2 11.04 -0.79 -8.29
N SER A 3 11.07 -1.38 -9.48
CA SER A 3 12.09 -2.38 -9.87
C SER A 3 13.53 -1.85 -9.82
N GLY A 4 13.74 -0.54 -10.00
CA GLY A 4 15.05 0.09 -9.86
C GLY A 4 15.59 0.08 -8.42
N GLY A 5 14.71 -0.05 -7.41
CA GLY A 5 15.11 -0.15 -6.01
C GLY A 5 15.81 -1.45 -5.64
N PHE A 6 15.66 -2.49 -6.48
CA PHE A 6 16.35 -3.78 -6.31
C PHE A 6 17.67 -3.87 -7.09
N TYR A 7 18.13 -2.75 -7.65
CA TYR A 7 19.48 -2.65 -8.19
C TYR A 7 20.51 -2.89 -7.07
N PRO A 8 21.58 -3.66 -7.32
CA PRO A 8 22.62 -3.89 -6.31
C PRO A 8 23.48 -2.63 -6.14
N PHE A 9 23.01 -1.69 -5.34
CA PHE A 9 23.74 -0.45 -5.06
C PHE A 9 25.08 -0.77 -4.41
N PRO A 10 26.19 -0.12 -4.85
CA PRO A 10 27.53 -0.38 -4.32
C PRO A 10 27.68 -0.01 -2.83
N THR A 11 26.93 1.02 -2.37
CA THR A 11 27.00 1.50 -0.99
C THR A 11 25.61 1.75 -0.40
N GLN A 12 25.53 1.82 0.93
CA GLN A 12 24.28 2.16 1.63
C GLN A 12 23.88 3.62 1.38
N GLU A 13 24.84 4.50 1.16
CA GLU A 13 24.61 5.91 0.83
C GLU A 13 23.88 6.06 -0.50
N GLU A 14 24.26 5.28 -1.53
CA GLU A 14 23.57 5.28 -2.83
C GLU A 14 22.19 4.60 -2.72
N PHE A 15 22.09 3.48 -2.01
CA PHE A 15 20.83 2.78 -1.74
C PHE A 15 19.81 3.73 -1.11
N TRP A 16 20.19 4.44 -0.04
CA TRP A 16 19.30 5.36 0.64
C TRP A 16 19.05 6.65 -0.13
N ALA A 17 19.98 7.08 -0.98
CA ALA A 17 19.72 8.20 -1.90
C ALA A 17 18.58 7.87 -2.87
N TYR A 18 18.53 6.66 -3.40
CA TYR A 18 17.43 6.21 -4.24
C TYR A 18 16.13 6.05 -3.43
N TRP A 19 16.19 5.27 -2.36
CA TRP A 19 14.99 4.90 -1.62
C TRP A 19 14.36 6.06 -0.85
N SER A 20 15.13 6.99 -0.32
CA SER A 20 14.57 8.16 0.37
C SER A 20 13.69 9.01 -0.54
N ARG A 21 14.11 9.25 -1.78
CA ARG A 21 13.29 9.95 -2.80
C ARG A 21 12.06 9.14 -3.18
N TYR A 22 12.23 7.84 -3.39
CA TYR A 22 11.13 6.96 -3.75
C TYR A 22 10.07 6.89 -2.63
N ILE A 23 10.51 6.72 -1.39
CA ILE A 23 9.64 6.74 -0.20
C ILE A 23 8.95 8.09 -0.08
N PHE A 24 9.69 9.19 -0.20
CA PHE A 24 9.11 10.52 -0.06
C PHE A 24 7.94 10.73 -1.03
N ILE A 25 8.16 10.47 -2.32
CA ILE A 25 7.16 10.65 -3.37
C ILE A 25 5.93 9.76 -3.14
N ASN A 26 6.12 8.50 -2.77
CA ASN A 26 5.02 7.54 -2.67
C ASN A 26 4.31 7.58 -1.32
N ARG A 27 5.02 7.89 -0.23
CA ARG A 27 4.49 7.80 1.13
C ARG A 27 4.13 9.13 1.76
N TYR A 28 4.93 10.17 1.51
CA TYR A 28 4.78 11.48 2.17
C TYR A 28 4.16 12.54 1.28
N GLN A 29 4.41 12.52 -0.01
CA GLN A 29 3.74 13.41 -0.96
C GLN A 29 2.30 12.94 -1.19
N ASP A 30 1.38 13.90 -1.37
CA ASP A 30 -0.02 13.59 -1.65
C ASP A 30 -0.21 12.96 -3.03
N ALA A 31 -1.19 12.08 -3.13
CA ALA A 31 -1.56 11.46 -4.40
C ALA A 31 -2.13 12.53 -5.36
N PRO A 32 -1.79 12.48 -6.67
CA PRO A 32 -2.23 13.51 -7.62
C PRO A 32 -3.72 13.44 -7.98
N LYS A 33 -4.43 12.39 -7.55
CA LYS A 33 -5.86 12.16 -7.85
C LYS A 33 -6.60 11.69 -6.60
N SER A 34 -7.88 12.05 -6.49
CA SER A 34 -8.77 11.78 -5.36
C SER A 34 -9.42 10.37 -5.39
N VAL A 35 -8.75 9.38 -6.00
CA VAL A 35 -9.36 8.03 -6.19
C VAL A 35 -9.74 7.37 -4.86
N HIS A 36 -8.86 7.47 -3.85
CA HIS A 36 -9.09 6.86 -2.55
C HIS A 36 -10.15 7.62 -1.73
N GLU A 37 -10.15 8.95 -1.80
CA GLU A 37 -11.19 9.80 -1.18
C GLU A 37 -12.57 9.55 -1.79
N ASP A 38 -12.62 9.35 -3.10
CA ASP A 38 -13.86 9.07 -3.81
C ASP A 38 -14.36 7.64 -3.52
N LEU A 39 -13.46 6.67 -3.43
CA LEU A 39 -13.80 5.34 -2.95
C LEU A 39 -14.34 5.39 -1.50
N LEU A 40 -13.71 6.18 -0.62
CA LEU A 40 -14.20 6.33 0.75
C LEU A 40 -15.62 6.88 0.79
N LYS A 41 -15.98 7.88 -0.04
CA LYS A 41 -17.35 8.40 -0.14
C LYS A 41 -18.38 7.33 -0.49
N LEU A 42 -18.00 6.33 -1.31
CA LEU A 42 -18.88 5.23 -1.70
C LEU A 42 -19.08 4.20 -0.58
N VAL A 43 -18.09 4.02 0.30
CA VAL A 43 -18.09 2.93 1.28
C VAL A 43 -18.25 3.35 2.74
N ARG A 44 -18.04 4.63 3.09
CA ARG A 44 -18.00 5.11 4.50
C ARG A 44 -19.24 4.78 5.32
N ASP A 45 -20.42 4.75 4.67
CA ASP A 45 -21.72 4.45 5.29
C ASP A 45 -22.06 2.95 5.22
N LYS A 46 -21.13 2.12 4.78
CA LYS A 46 -21.25 0.66 4.67
C LYS A 46 -20.45 -0.02 5.78
N ASP A 47 -20.81 -1.26 6.03
CA ASP A 47 -19.98 -2.13 6.84
C ASP A 47 -18.86 -2.70 5.95
N TYR A 48 -17.71 -2.04 5.94
CA TYR A 48 -16.59 -2.37 5.06
C TYR A 48 -15.32 -2.72 5.83
N PHE A 49 -14.44 -3.43 5.15
CA PHE A 49 -13.05 -3.59 5.53
C PHE A 49 -12.19 -3.48 4.26
N ALA A 50 -11.11 -2.72 4.31
CA ALA A 50 -10.17 -2.58 3.20
C ALA A 50 -8.90 -3.38 3.48
N ILE A 51 -8.46 -4.14 2.49
CA ILE A 51 -7.18 -4.85 2.48
C ILE A 51 -6.37 -4.37 1.27
N THR A 52 -5.08 -4.13 1.45
CA THR A 52 -4.23 -3.64 0.37
C THR A 52 -2.84 -4.25 0.43
N THR A 53 -2.26 -4.46 -0.76
CA THR A 53 -0.84 -4.79 -0.95
C THR A 53 0.01 -3.55 -1.20
N ASN A 54 -0.60 -2.36 -1.33
CA ASN A 54 0.13 -1.11 -1.46
C ASN A 54 0.72 -0.69 -0.11
N VAL A 55 1.89 -0.07 -0.16
CA VAL A 55 2.67 0.37 1.01
C VAL A 55 2.79 1.89 1.10
N ASP A 56 1.98 2.62 0.30
CA ASP A 56 1.98 4.08 0.13
C ASP A 56 1.10 4.83 1.14
N HIS A 57 0.25 4.12 1.87
CA HIS A 57 -0.72 4.65 2.81
C HIS A 57 -1.79 5.60 2.22
N CYS A 58 -2.06 5.55 0.92
CA CYS A 58 -3.09 6.38 0.28
C CYS A 58 -4.47 6.20 0.91
N PHE A 59 -4.85 5.00 1.34
CA PHE A 59 -6.09 4.76 2.10
C PHE A 59 -6.15 5.60 3.40
N ARG A 60 -5.05 5.64 4.16
CA ARG A 60 -4.99 6.44 5.41
C ARG A 60 -5.05 7.93 5.14
N LYS A 61 -4.34 8.42 4.13
CA LYS A 61 -4.36 9.82 3.71
C LYS A 61 -5.76 10.24 3.27
N ALA A 62 -6.50 9.37 2.59
CA ALA A 62 -7.88 9.60 2.19
C ALA A 62 -8.90 9.57 3.35
N GLY A 63 -8.48 9.19 4.56
CA GLY A 63 -9.34 9.20 5.76
C GLY A 63 -10.01 7.88 6.10
N PHE A 64 -9.61 6.75 5.49
CA PHE A 64 -10.10 5.43 5.91
C PHE A 64 -9.75 5.14 7.37
N ASP A 65 -10.69 4.56 8.11
CA ASP A 65 -10.49 4.17 9.51
C ASP A 65 -9.41 3.08 9.61
N LYS A 66 -8.35 3.35 10.39
CA LYS A 66 -7.27 2.39 10.65
C LYS A 66 -7.77 1.05 11.19
N LYS A 67 -8.89 1.04 11.93
CA LYS A 67 -9.49 -0.19 12.47
C LYS A 67 -10.13 -1.07 11.40
N ARG A 68 -10.41 -0.51 10.22
CA ARG A 68 -11.02 -1.17 9.06
C ARG A 68 -10.07 -1.31 7.88
N LEU A 69 -8.78 -1.35 8.16
CA LEU A 69 -7.74 -1.33 7.12
C LEU A 69 -6.59 -2.26 7.49
N PHE A 70 -6.12 -3.05 6.51
CA PHE A 70 -4.97 -3.92 6.65
C PHE A 70 -3.99 -3.76 5.48
N TYR A 71 -2.79 -3.28 5.77
CA TYR A 71 -1.64 -3.22 4.88
C TYR A 71 -0.85 -4.52 5.01
N THR A 72 -0.94 -5.41 4.02
CA THR A 72 -0.37 -6.76 4.12
C THR A 72 1.12 -6.83 3.80
N GLN A 73 1.63 -5.86 3.04
CA GLN A 73 2.99 -5.85 2.48
C GLN A 73 3.92 -4.85 3.16
N GLY A 74 3.48 -4.20 4.25
CA GLY A 74 4.26 -3.25 5.01
C GLY A 74 3.91 -1.78 4.76
N ASP A 75 4.85 -0.89 5.10
CA ASP A 75 4.70 0.56 5.04
C ASP A 75 6.04 1.21 4.66
N TYR A 76 6.06 2.00 3.61
CA TYR A 76 7.22 2.85 3.27
C TYR A 76 7.56 3.89 4.34
N GLY A 77 6.65 4.19 5.25
CA GLY A 77 6.87 5.08 6.38
C GLY A 77 7.58 4.43 7.56
N LEU A 78 8.00 3.16 7.45
CA LEU A 78 8.63 2.42 8.53
C LEU A 78 9.97 1.82 8.11
N PHE A 79 10.93 1.87 9.04
CA PHE A 79 12.15 1.07 9.01
C PHE A 79 11.95 -0.24 9.77
N GLN A 80 12.69 -1.26 9.37
CA GLN A 80 12.92 -2.51 10.10
C GLN A 80 14.40 -2.88 10.08
N CYS A 81 14.83 -3.75 11.00
CA CYS A 81 16.16 -4.32 10.95
C CYS A 81 16.34 -5.15 9.66
N SER A 82 17.43 -4.95 8.91
CA SER A 82 17.71 -5.70 7.68
C SER A 82 17.96 -7.21 7.91
N GLU A 83 18.43 -7.54 9.10
CA GLU A 83 18.53 -8.92 9.62
C GLU A 83 17.65 -8.98 10.88
N PRO A 84 16.38 -9.38 10.79
CA PRO A 84 15.40 -9.16 11.84
C PRO A 84 15.85 -9.74 13.19
N CYS A 85 16.37 -8.86 14.06
CA CYS A 85 16.69 -9.22 15.44
C CYS A 85 15.48 -9.08 16.37
N CYS A 86 14.42 -8.42 15.88
CA CYS A 86 13.13 -8.21 16.54
C CYS A 86 12.06 -8.02 15.45
N GLN A 87 10.79 -8.06 15.87
CA GLN A 87 9.64 -7.79 14.99
C GLN A 87 9.12 -6.35 15.18
N GLU A 88 10.00 -5.41 15.53
CA GLU A 88 9.65 -4.02 15.69
C GLU A 88 9.91 -3.21 14.43
N THR A 89 9.07 -2.21 14.22
CA THR A 89 9.21 -1.22 13.15
C THR A 89 9.36 0.17 13.73
N PHE A 90 9.98 1.08 12.98
CA PHE A 90 10.36 2.41 13.45
C PHE A 90 9.97 3.47 12.43
N ASP A 91 9.34 4.56 12.87
CA ASP A 91 9.00 5.70 12.00
C ASP A 91 10.24 6.26 11.31
N ASN A 92 10.11 6.57 10.02
CA ASN A 92 11.23 7.02 9.20
C ASN A 92 11.08 8.42 8.60
N GLU A 93 9.95 9.11 8.81
CA GLU A 93 9.66 10.37 8.12
C GLU A 93 10.76 11.42 8.30
N LYS A 94 11.20 11.63 9.54
CA LYS A 94 12.25 12.61 9.85
C LYS A 94 13.57 12.29 9.13
N THR A 95 13.97 11.01 9.14
CA THR A 95 15.21 10.57 8.49
C THR A 95 15.12 10.65 6.98
N VAL A 96 14.01 10.23 6.39
CA VAL A 96 13.78 10.31 4.94
C VAL A 96 13.78 11.77 4.47
N ARG A 97 13.16 12.68 5.22
CA ARG A 97 13.20 14.14 4.91
C ARG A 97 14.64 14.67 4.94
N ALA A 98 15.39 14.38 5.99
CA ALA A 98 16.81 14.79 6.06
C ALA A 98 17.65 14.22 4.91
N MET A 99 17.40 12.97 4.51
CA MET A 99 18.09 12.33 3.39
C MET A 99 17.81 13.03 2.05
N VAL A 100 16.57 13.41 1.76
CA VAL A 100 16.24 14.09 0.48
C VAL A 100 16.76 15.52 0.47
N GLU A 101 16.70 16.22 1.60
CA GLU A 101 17.27 17.56 1.76
C GLU A 101 18.79 17.56 1.57
N ALA A 102 19.50 16.57 2.15
CA ALA A 102 20.95 16.40 1.98
C ALA A 102 21.37 16.13 0.53
N GLN A 103 20.46 15.63 -0.31
CA GLN A 103 20.67 15.46 -1.76
C GLN A 103 20.40 16.73 -2.57
N GLY A 104 20.03 17.84 -1.91
CA GLY A 104 19.73 19.13 -2.54
C GLY A 104 18.26 19.31 -2.94
N PHE A 105 17.38 18.37 -2.62
CA PHE A 105 15.94 18.55 -2.83
C PHE A 105 15.35 19.51 -1.80
N THR A 106 14.30 20.23 -2.22
CA THR A 106 13.47 21.02 -1.32
C THR A 106 12.09 20.38 -1.18
N VAL A 107 11.49 20.53 0.00
CA VAL A 107 10.12 20.10 0.26
C VAL A 107 9.27 21.33 0.50
N ALA A 108 8.47 21.70 -0.49
CA ALA A 108 7.54 22.83 -0.42
C ALA A 108 6.11 22.31 -0.61
N ASP A 109 5.20 22.68 0.27
CA ASP A 109 3.79 22.26 0.24
C ASP A 109 3.60 20.73 0.12
N GLY A 110 4.50 19.96 0.74
CA GLY A 110 4.49 18.50 0.69
C GLY A 110 5.03 17.88 -0.61
N VAL A 111 5.49 18.70 -1.56
CA VAL A 111 6.01 18.26 -2.86
C VAL A 111 7.54 18.26 -2.86
N LEU A 112 8.13 17.16 -3.32
CA LEU A 112 9.58 17.03 -3.49
C LEU A 112 10.00 17.70 -4.81
N THR A 113 10.83 18.76 -4.71
CA THR A 113 11.31 19.52 -5.84
C THR A 113 12.82 19.37 -5.99
N PRO A 114 13.34 19.01 -7.18
CA PRO A 114 14.78 18.91 -7.41
C PRO A 114 15.45 20.30 -7.34
N PRO A 115 16.78 20.36 -7.10
CA PRO A 115 17.51 21.61 -7.12
C PRO A 115 17.38 22.30 -8.49
N THR A 116 17.25 23.64 -8.50
CA THR A 116 17.07 24.46 -9.72
C THR A 116 18.37 24.78 -10.42
N ASP A 117 19.48 24.73 -9.71
CA ASP A 117 20.81 25.22 -10.11
C ASP A 117 21.89 24.12 -10.05
N GLY A 118 21.51 22.87 -10.05
CA GLY A 118 22.47 21.77 -9.98
C GLY A 118 21.87 20.38 -10.20
N THR A 119 22.75 19.39 -10.21
CA THR A 119 22.36 17.99 -10.23
C THR A 119 22.21 17.49 -8.78
N PRO A 120 21.14 16.77 -8.43
CA PRO A 120 21.00 16.18 -7.10
C PRO A 120 22.18 15.26 -6.77
N THR A 121 22.65 15.31 -5.53
CA THR A 121 23.62 14.33 -5.03
C THR A 121 23.00 12.94 -5.03
N MET A 122 23.71 11.95 -5.55
CA MET A 122 23.24 10.56 -5.67
C MET A 122 23.67 9.69 -4.48
N THR A 123 24.10 10.33 -3.39
CA THR A 123 24.47 9.69 -2.12
C THR A 123 23.88 10.50 -0.97
N VAL A 124 23.60 9.85 0.16
CA VAL A 124 23.27 10.52 1.43
C VAL A 124 24.49 10.52 2.34
N PRO A 125 24.61 11.50 3.26
CA PRO A 125 25.65 11.47 4.31
C PRO A 125 25.56 10.19 5.16
N SER A 126 26.71 9.59 5.49
CA SER A 126 26.78 8.34 6.26
C SER A 126 26.14 8.45 7.67
N GLU A 127 26.13 9.64 8.26
CA GLU A 127 25.48 9.94 9.54
C GLU A 127 23.95 9.84 9.50
N LEU A 128 23.33 9.85 8.30
CA LEU A 128 21.90 9.66 8.11
C LEU A 128 21.51 8.19 7.90
N LEU A 129 22.49 7.28 7.76
CA LEU A 129 22.20 5.87 7.56
C LEU A 129 21.54 5.29 8.81
N PRO A 130 20.33 4.67 8.68
CA PRO A 130 19.60 4.17 9.84
C PRO A 130 20.21 2.88 10.36
N GLY A 131 20.55 2.87 11.66
CA GLY A 131 20.99 1.70 12.39
C GLY A 131 19.93 1.16 13.33
N CYS A 132 19.80 -0.15 13.42
CA CYS A 132 18.87 -0.81 14.32
C CYS A 132 19.21 -0.47 15.79
N PRO A 133 18.24 0.06 16.60
CA PRO A 133 18.51 0.44 17.97
C PRO A 133 18.82 -0.76 18.88
N HIS A 134 18.46 -1.98 18.50
CA HIS A 134 18.70 -3.19 19.28
C HIS A 134 20.05 -3.84 18.98
N CYS A 135 20.47 -3.89 17.71
CA CYS A 135 21.67 -4.65 17.34
C CYS A 135 22.71 -3.85 16.56
N GLY A 136 22.45 -2.58 16.24
CA GLY A 136 23.34 -1.70 15.48
C GLY A 136 23.48 -2.03 14.00
N ARG A 137 22.87 -3.11 13.49
CA ARG A 137 22.93 -3.47 12.07
C ARG A 137 22.15 -2.45 11.21
N PRO A 138 22.47 -2.34 9.92
CA PRO A 138 21.70 -1.49 9.03
C PRO A 138 20.21 -1.77 9.07
N MET A 139 19.40 -0.76 8.87
CA MET A 139 17.97 -0.91 8.67
C MET A 139 17.61 -0.92 7.18
N THR A 140 16.42 -1.40 6.87
CA THR A 140 15.79 -1.34 5.56
C THR A 140 14.35 -0.86 5.69
N MET A 141 13.63 -0.69 4.57
CA MET A 141 12.20 -0.40 4.58
C MET A 141 11.42 -1.60 5.12
N ASN A 142 10.30 -1.35 5.82
CA ASN A 142 9.34 -2.39 6.12
C ASN A 142 8.53 -2.72 4.84
N LEU A 143 9.10 -3.56 4.03
CA LEU A 143 8.56 -3.98 2.73
C LEU A 143 8.72 -5.49 2.57
N ARG A 144 7.60 -6.20 2.32
CA ARG A 144 7.62 -7.65 2.08
C ARG A 144 8.11 -7.95 0.67
N CYS A 145 9.41 -8.01 0.49
CA CYS A 145 10.07 -8.40 -0.75
C CYS A 145 10.84 -9.72 -0.63
N ASP A 146 11.05 -10.20 0.60
CA ASP A 146 11.75 -11.44 0.94
C ASP A 146 11.17 -12.06 2.23
N ASP A 147 11.87 -13.02 2.81
CA ASP A 147 11.53 -13.73 4.05
C ASP A 147 11.92 -12.99 5.34
N LYS A 148 12.53 -11.79 5.22
CA LYS A 148 12.99 -10.97 6.35
C LYS A 148 11.99 -9.88 6.77
N PHE A 149 10.77 -9.92 6.26
CA PHE A 149 9.74 -8.95 6.59
C PHE A 149 9.35 -9.00 8.08
N ALA A 150 9.41 -7.86 8.76
CA ALA A 150 8.98 -7.75 10.15
C ALA A 150 7.45 -7.54 10.21
N GLU A 151 6.76 -8.49 10.85
CA GLU A 151 5.35 -8.39 11.19
C GLU A 151 5.24 -7.87 12.63
N ASP A 152 5.08 -6.56 12.78
CA ASP A 152 4.97 -5.95 14.11
C ASP A 152 3.60 -6.19 14.78
N GLU A 153 3.47 -5.75 16.03
CA GLU A 153 2.20 -5.83 16.76
C GLU A 153 1.04 -5.17 15.99
N GLY A 154 1.30 -4.06 15.30
CA GLY A 154 0.30 -3.33 14.52
C GLY A 154 -0.18 -4.12 13.32
N TRP A 155 0.74 -4.84 12.66
CA TRP A 155 0.44 -5.74 11.55
C TRP A 155 -0.43 -6.92 12.02
N HIS A 156 -0.02 -7.62 13.10
CA HIS A 156 -0.79 -8.73 13.67
C HIS A 156 -2.19 -8.30 14.14
N ALA A 157 -2.30 -7.17 14.82
CA ALA A 157 -3.59 -6.64 15.24
C ALA A 157 -4.49 -6.26 14.04
N ALA A 158 -3.93 -5.82 12.91
CA ALA A 158 -4.70 -5.54 11.70
C ALA A 158 -5.16 -6.83 11.01
N ALA A 159 -4.31 -7.86 10.96
CA ALA A 159 -4.64 -9.19 10.44
C ALA A 159 -5.79 -9.82 11.25
N GLU A 160 -5.70 -9.80 12.58
CA GLU A 160 -6.76 -10.31 13.47
C GLU A 160 -8.10 -9.60 13.24
N ARG A 161 -8.10 -8.27 13.09
CA ARG A 161 -9.33 -7.51 12.79
C ARG A 161 -9.92 -7.90 11.45
N TYR A 162 -9.10 -8.14 10.43
CA TYR A 162 -9.55 -8.61 9.12
C TYR A 162 -10.17 -10.01 9.19
N GLU A 163 -9.49 -10.94 9.83
CA GLU A 163 -9.99 -12.30 10.03
C GLU A 163 -11.31 -12.31 10.82
N ASN A 164 -11.39 -11.51 11.88
CA ASN A 164 -12.62 -11.37 12.67
C ASN A 164 -13.76 -10.76 11.84
N PHE A 165 -13.46 -9.76 10.98
CA PHE A 165 -14.45 -9.18 10.07
C PHE A 165 -15.02 -10.25 9.14
N LEU A 166 -14.19 -11.08 8.53
CA LEU A 166 -14.64 -12.16 7.65
C LEU A 166 -15.44 -13.23 8.42
N ARG A 167 -14.91 -13.71 9.55
CA ARG A 167 -15.52 -14.75 10.37
C ARG A 167 -16.91 -14.38 10.88
N THR A 168 -17.09 -13.13 11.33
CA THR A 168 -18.38 -12.65 11.86
C THR A 168 -19.42 -12.38 10.79
N ARG A 169 -19.03 -12.37 9.51
CA ARG A 169 -19.92 -12.15 8.35
C ARG A 169 -20.00 -13.36 7.43
N ASP A 170 -19.50 -14.51 7.89
CA ASP A 170 -19.62 -15.75 7.14
C ASP A 170 -21.08 -16.09 6.84
N GLY A 171 -21.35 -16.54 5.62
CA GLY A 171 -22.69 -16.82 5.12
C GLY A 171 -23.63 -15.60 4.96
N GLN A 172 -23.16 -14.39 5.20
CA GLN A 172 -23.92 -13.17 4.94
C GLN A 172 -23.78 -12.71 3.48
N LYS A 173 -24.56 -11.69 3.09
CA LYS A 173 -24.45 -11.04 1.79
C LYS A 173 -23.21 -10.13 1.80
N LEU A 174 -22.17 -10.52 1.07
CA LEU A 174 -20.90 -9.81 0.96
C LEU A 174 -20.61 -9.39 -0.47
N LEU A 175 -20.00 -8.22 -0.63
CA LEU A 175 -19.36 -7.80 -1.88
C LEU A 175 -17.85 -7.82 -1.68
N PHE A 176 -17.16 -8.67 -2.44
CA PHE A 176 -15.71 -8.66 -2.58
C PHE A 176 -15.33 -7.77 -3.76
N LEU A 177 -14.97 -6.53 -3.46
CA LEU A 177 -14.59 -5.54 -4.47
C LEU A 177 -13.07 -5.54 -4.66
N GLU A 178 -12.62 -5.98 -5.80
CA GLU A 178 -11.21 -5.97 -6.21
C GLU A 178 -10.91 -4.78 -7.13
N LEU A 179 -9.86 -4.03 -6.81
CA LEU A 179 -9.43 -2.86 -7.54
C LEU A 179 -7.97 -3.03 -8.00
N GLY A 180 -7.75 -3.32 -9.27
CA GLY A 180 -6.45 -3.32 -9.92
C GLY A 180 -5.46 -4.39 -9.44
N VAL A 181 -5.91 -5.51 -8.87
CA VAL A 181 -5.01 -6.59 -8.46
C VAL A 181 -4.51 -7.36 -9.67
N GLY A 182 -3.23 -7.20 -9.99
CA GLY A 182 -2.58 -7.91 -11.09
C GLY A 182 -2.21 -9.35 -10.77
N TYR A 183 -1.78 -10.10 -11.80
CA TYR A 183 -1.32 -11.48 -11.65
C TYR A 183 0.09 -11.62 -11.06
N ASN A 184 0.77 -10.52 -10.75
CA ASN A 184 2.08 -10.58 -10.06
C ASN A 184 1.96 -11.02 -8.59
N THR A 185 0.88 -10.60 -7.90
CA THR A 185 0.66 -10.91 -6.48
C THR A 185 -0.80 -11.27 -6.19
N PRO A 186 -1.41 -12.23 -6.93
CA PRO A 186 -2.84 -12.54 -6.83
C PRO A 186 -3.20 -13.30 -5.55
N VAL A 187 -2.21 -13.91 -4.90
CA VAL A 187 -2.39 -14.84 -3.77
C VAL A 187 -2.95 -14.17 -2.50
N ILE A 188 -2.77 -12.87 -2.36
CA ILE A 188 -3.15 -12.15 -1.14
C ILE A 188 -4.60 -11.64 -1.21
N ILE A 189 -5.06 -11.19 -2.37
CA ILE A 189 -6.40 -10.59 -2.52
C ILE A 189 -7.23 -11.36 -3.55
N LYS A 190 -6.79 -11.44 -4.81
CA LYS A 190 -7.59 -12.01 -5.91
C LYS A 190 -8.04 -13.44 -5.62
N TYR A 191 -7.13 -14.35 -5.35
CA TYR A 191 -7.49 -15.76 -5.13
C TYR A 191 -8.30 -15.98 -3.84
N PRO A 192 -8.01 -15.34 -2.69
CA PRO A 192 -8.88 -15.38 -1.54
C PRO A 192 -10.30 -14.87 -1.81
N PHE A 193 -10.46 -13.73 -2.51
CA PHE A 193 -11.77 -13.18 -2.83
C PHE A 193 -12.58 -14.12 -3.73
N LEU A 194 -11.96 -14.69 -4.75
CA LEU A 194 -12.59 -15.69 -5.62
C LEU A 194 -13.04 -16.91 -4.83
N ARG A 195 -12.17 -17.47 -3.98
CA ARG A 195 -12.49 -18.64 -3.13
C ARG A 195 -13.62 -18.35 -2.12
N MET A 196 -13.57 -17.20 -1.45
CA MET A 196 -14.61 -16.81 -0.50
C MET A 196 -15.95 -16.57 -1.20
N THR A 197 -15.94 -16.03 -2.43
CA THR A 197 -17.16 -15.91 -3.24
C THR A 197 -17.70 -17.28 -3.66
N ALA A 198 -16.83 -18.21 -4.05
CA ALA A 198 -17.26 -19.58 -4.39
C ALA A 198 -17.89 -20.29 -3.19
N GLY A 199 -17.28 -20.17 -2.00
CA GLY A 199 -17.76 -20.79 -0.76
C GLY A 199 -19.02 -20.17 -0.16
N ASN A 200 -19.37 -18.92 -0.50
CA ASN A 200 -20.56 -18.24 0.02
C ASN A 200 -21.56 -17.92 -1.11
N PRO A 201 -22.69 -18.64 -1.23
CA PRO A 201 -23.65 -18.43 -2.31
C PRO A 201 -24.35 -17.06 -2.28
N LYS A 202 -24.25 -16.31 -1.18
CA LYS A 202 -24.80 -14.95 -1.05
C LYS A 202 -23.76 -13.86 -1.38
N ALA A 203 -22.50 -14.24 -1.59
CA ALA A 203 -21.46 -13.29 -1.93
C ALA A 203 -21.45 -12.94 -3.43
N THR A 204 -21.05 -11.73 -3.73
CA THR A 204 -20.78 -11.21 -5.07
C THR A 204 -19.31 -10.81 -5.18
N TYR A 205 -18.68 -11.13 -6.28
CA TYR A 205 -17.35 -10.67 -6.62
C TYR A 205 -17.46 -9.52 -7.63
N ALA A 206 -16.75 -8.43 -7.40
CA ALA A 206 -16.63 -7.34 -8.39
C ALA A 206 -15.15 -7.04 -8.62
N CYS A 207 -14.75 -7.00 -9.88
CA CYS A 207 -13.38 -6.72 -10.30
C CYS A 207 -13.34 -5.56 -11.27
N ILE A 208 -12.63 -4.49 -10.89
CA ILE A 208 -12.34 -3.36 -11.77
C ILE A 208 -10.85 -3.41 -12.07
N ASN A 209 -10.51 -3.76 -13.32
CA ASN A 209 -9.10 -3.94 -13.71
C ASN A 209 -8.94 -3.76 -15.22
N MET A 210 -8.03 -2.89 -15.64
CA MET A 210 -7.77 -2.64 -17.05
C MET A 210 -7.02 -3.82 -17.69
N GLY A 211 -7.64 -4.50 -18.64
CA GLY A 211 -7.07 -5.62 -19.39
C GLY A 211 -6.93 -6.94 -18.61
N GLN A 212 -7.31 -6.99 -17.31
CA GLN A 212 -7.16 -8.18 -16.47
C GLN A 212 -8.39 -8.50 -15.60
N ALA A 213 -9.54 -7.91 -15.91
CA ALA A 213 -10.80 -8.24 -15.23
C ALA A 213 -11.22 -9.67 -15.56
N SER A 214 -11.24 -10.54 -14.55
CA SER A 214 -11.55 -11.96 -14.72
C SER A 214 -12.16 -12.58 -13.47
N THR A 215 -12.85 -13.71 -13.65
CA THR A 215 -13.46 -14.49 -12.56
C THR A 215 -13.35 -15.99 -12.83
N LEU A 216 -13.78 -16.80 -11.85
CA LEU A 216 -13.93 -18.24 -12.01
C LEU A 216 -15.29 -18.58 -12.65
N ARG A 217 -15.33 -19.59 -13.53
CA ARG A 217 -16.56 -20.04 -14.20
C ARG A 217 -17.70 -20.37 -13.22
N GLU A 218 -17.37 -20.94 -12.07
CA GLU A 218 -18.35 -21.34 -11.05
C GLU A 218 -19.06 -20.19 -10.32
N ILE A 219 -18.52 -18.97 -10.40
CA ILE A 219 -19.11 -17.76 -9.80
C ILE A 219 -19.45 -16.68 -10.82
N GLU A 220 -19.42 -16.99 -12.11
CA GLU A 220 -19.62 -16.03 -13.19
C GLU A 220 -20.94 -15.26 -13.06
N GLU A 221 -22.04 -15.93 -12.75
CA GLU A 221 -23.37 -15.32 -12.55
C GLU A 221 -23.44 -14.41 -11.30
N ARG A 222 -22.47 -14.51 -10.41
CA ARG A 222 -22.32 -13.69 -9.19
C ARG A 222 -21.11 -12.77 -9.27
N SER A 223 -20.63 -12.50 -10.49
CA SER A 223 -19.47 -11.64 -10.73
C SER A 223 -19.82 -10.43 -11.57
N ILE A 224 -19.24 -9.28 -11.22
CA ILE A 224 -19.30 -8.03 -11.96
C ILE A 224 -17.88 -7.72 -12.43
N LEU A 225 -17.64 -7.80 -13.74
CA LEU A 225 -16.33 -7.56 -14.32
C LEU A 225 -16.36 -6.24 -15.11
N ILE A 226 -15.50 -5.32 -14.76
CA ILE A 226 -15.36 -4.02 -15.42
C ILE A 226 -13.92 -3.88 -15.91
N ASP A 227 -13.74 -3.97 -17.21
CA ASP A 227 -12.47 -3.68 -17.87
C ASP A 227 -12.36 -2.17 -18.08
N GLY A 228 -11.59 -1.48 -17.25
CA GLY A 228 -11.47 -0.04 -17.31
C GLY A 228 -10.56 0.58 -16.25
N ASP A 229 -10.33 1.88 -16.42
CA ASP A 229 -9.59 2.70 -15.45
C ASP A 229 -10.38 2.85 -14.14
N ILE A 230 -9.76 2.53 -13.01
CA ILE A 230 -10.40 2.55 -11.68
C ILE A 230 -10.95 3.95 -11.35
N ALA A 231 -10.20 5.01 -11.66
CA ALA A 231 -10.63 6.38 -11.35
C ALA A 231 -11.88 6.76 -12.16
N ALA A 232 -11.92 6.39 -13.45
CA ALA A 232 -13.06 6.64 -14.31
C ALA A 232 -14.31 5.87 -13.84
N VAL A 233 -14.16 4.60 -13.47
CA VAL A 233 -15.27 3.78 -12.96
C VAL A 233 -15.80 4.33 -11.63
N ILE A 234 -14.94 4.68 -10.68
CA ILE A 234 -15.35 5.28 -9.40
C ILE A 234 -16.08 6.60 -9.61
N GLU A 235 -15.62 7.44 -10.54
CA GLU A 235 -16.30 8.70 -10.88
C GLU A 235 -17.72 8.48 -11.41
N GLU A 236 -17.94 7.49 -12.30
CA GLU A 236 -19.27 7.14 -12.77
C GLU A 236 -20.16 6.56 -11.67
N MET A 237 -19.61 5.75 -10.77
CA MET A 237 -20.34 5.23 -9.61
C MET A 237 -20.81 6.35 -8.67
N LYS A 238 -20.00 7.41 -8.47
CA LYS A 238 -20.40 8.59 -7.67
C LYS A 238 -21.59 9.31 -8.27
N LYS A 239 -21.58 9.55 -9.57
CA LYS A 239 -22.70 10.18 -10.28
C LYS A 239 -24.00 9.40 -10.03
N THR A 240 -23.95 8.08 -10.20
CA THR A 240 -25.12 7.20 -9.99
C THR A 240 -25.59 7.18 -8.53
N ALA A 241 -24.68 7.24 -7.55
CA ALA A 241 -25.02 7.24 -6.13
C ALA A 241 -25.68 8.56 -5.67
N SER A 242 -25.38 9.68 -6.35
CA SER A 242 -25.95 11.01 -6.05
C SER A 242 -27.41 11.17 -6.47
N TYR A 243 -27.98 10.24 -7.24
CA TYR A 243 -29.38 10.24 -7.68
C TYR A 243 -30.33 9.44 -6.75
N LYS A 244 -29.84 8.92 -5.64
CA LYS A 244 -30.63 8.21 -4.61
C LYS A 244 -30.67 8.98 -3.31
#